data_60b411169026af419faad0b4f141e395
#
_entry.id   60b411169026af419faad0b4f141e395
#
_cell.length_a   1.000
_cell.length_b   1.000
_cell.length_c   1.000
_cell.angle_alpha   90.00
_cell.angle_beta   90.00
_cell.angle_gamma   90.00
#
_symmetry.space_group_name_H-M   'P 1'
#
loop_
_entity.id
_entity.type
_entity.pdbx_description
1 polymer ?
#
loop_
_entity_poly.entity_id
_entity_poly.type
_entity_poly.pdbx_seq_one_letter_code
_entity_poly.pdbx_strand_id
1 'polypeptide(L)'
;MTNLTATAQSIKKIAPFLFIGLIIAILVVAIIYRFTRKPEVPSPPTSPPSISQDPSQKQPQSIDFSQTERIETPDRLASYQAHKYNIGDSEATNIASVFGFEAGPSSINEGGSGGKLYSFTSQKSSMTISQYRLLYNRTPVESNANLSLSELEEISRKFIESTPLVEKNLPLNQQKIKFLTKATTGKLVSASSFENAYAAEFSFDKNLSSLPIFTNSPDTTYTTVRITKSGEIIYFSSRFFEKFTEIGLYKIKSQQEAVEEIKAGQGKVVQTQILDENSQALELFRNQPENIQLATITKLDLAYFLPDDFAEPIQPIFVFEGSFQSADGKGRVVIYLPAIKQTK
;
A
#
# COMPACT_ATOMS: atom_id res chain seq x y z
N MET A 1 -48.53 45.03 52.92
CA MET A 1 -47.07 45.03 52.62
C MET A 1 -46.64 43.57 52.45
N THR A 2 -46.58 43.10 51.24
CA THR A 2 -46.24 41.70 50.92
C THR A 2 -44.75 41.47 51.15
N ASN A 3 -44.42 40.42 51.91
CA ASN A 3 -43.09 40.06 52.40
C ASN A 3 -42.12 39.75 51.30
N LEU A 4 -41.46 40.73 50.74
CA LEU A 4 -40.38 40.58 49.73
C LEU A 4 -39.20 39.71 50.19
N THR A 5 -39.00 39.61 51.53
CA THR A 5 -37.94 38.79 52.15
C THR A 5 -38.20 37.30 52.08
N ALA A 6 -39.46 36.82 52.13
CA ALA A 6 -39.81 35.42 52.05
C ALA A 6 -39.62 34.88 50.61
N THR A 7 -39.92 35.74 49.61
CA THR A 7 -39.72 35.39 48.21
C THR A 7 -38.24 35.29 47.83
N ALA A 8 -37.37 36.14 48.34
CA ALA A 8 -35.92 36.09 48.06
C ALA A 8 -35.21 34.89 48.72
N GLN A 9 -35.70 34.40 49.88
CA GLN A 9 -35.17 33.17 50.49
C GLN A 9 -35.59 31.91 49.77
N SER A 10 -36.79 31.86 49.19
CA SER A 10 -37.22 30.71 48.32
C SER A 10 -36.46 30.62 47.02
N ILE A 11 -36.16 31.77 46.40
CA ILE A 11 -35.37 31.83 45.16
C ILE A 11 -33.94 31.34 45.40
N LYS A 12 -33.30 31.68 46.52
CA LYS A 12 -31.94 31.21 46.87
C LYS A 12 -31.87 29.68 47.04
N LYS A 13 -32.93 29.03 47.49
CA LYS A 13 -32.97 27.55 47.63
C LYS A 13 -33.21 26.84 46.32
N ILE A 14 -33.90 27.46 45.38
CA ILE A 14 -34.27 26.85 44.08
C ILE A 14 -33.22 27.14 43.01
N ALA A 15 -32.46 28.24 43.09
CA ALA A 15 -31.46 28.66 42.13
C ALA A 15 -30.43 27.57 41.76
N PRO A 16 -29.84 26.78 42.70
CA PRO A 16 -28.89 25.75 42.35
C PRO A 16 -29.54 24.60 41.56
N PHE A 17 -30.79 24.25 41.83
CA PHE A 17 -31.51 23.21 41.12
C PHE A 17 -31.87 23.65 39.69
N LEU A 18 -32.21 24.91 39.49
CA LEU A 18 -32.45 25.48 38.16
C LEU A 18 -31.17 25.51 37.33
N PHE A 19 -30.03 25.84 37.97
CA PHE A 19 -28.73 25.85 37.28
C PHE A 19 -28.28 24.44 36.84
N ILE A 20 -28.45 23.44 37.71
CA ILE A 20 -28.18 22.03 37.38
C ILE A 20 -29.12 21.54 36.28
N GLY A 21 -30.40 21.86 36.32
CA GLY A 21 -31.37 21.52 35.28
C GLY A 21 -31.01 22.15 33.93
N LEU A 22 -30.51 23.40 33.92
CA LEU A 22 -30.05 24.06 32.70
C LEU A 22 -28.81 23.38 32.12
N ILE A 23 -27.84 22.98 32.93
CA ILE A 23 -26.65 22.25 32.47
C ILE A 23 -27.03 20.90 31.86
N ILE A 24 -27.93 20.16 32.53
CA ILE A 24 -28.42 18.87 31.99
C ILE A 24 -29.15 19.07 30.67
N ALA A 25 -30.00 20.09 30.54
CA ALA A 25 -30.68 20.39 29.30
C ALA A 25 -29.71 20.74 28.17
N ILE A 26 -28.67 21.53 28.43
CA ILE A 26 -27.61 21.85 27.46
C ILE A 26 -26.85 20.59 27.04
N LEU A 27 -26.50 19.70 27.97
CA LEU A 27 -25.83 18.44 27.67
C LEU A 27 -26.70 17.51 26.83
N VAL A 28 -27.98 17.39 27.14
CA VAL A 28 -28.93 16.59 26.35
C VAL A 28 -29.09 17.15 24.93
N VAL A 29 -29.21 18.46 24.79
CA VAL A 29 -29.27 19.11 23.46
C VAL A 29 -27.96 18.88 22.68
N ALA A 30 -26.80 19.02 23.35
CA ALA A 30 -25.50 18.76 22.70
C ALA A 30 -25.35 17.29 22.24
N ILE A 31 -25.81 16.35 23.06
CA ILE A 31 -25.83 14.92 22.73
C ILE A 31 -26.78 14.67 21.55
N ILE A 32 -28.02 15.15 21.59
CA ILE A 32 -28.99 15.04 20.52
C ILE A 32 -28.42 15.66 19.23
N TYR A 33 -27.85 16.86 19.32
CA TYR A 33 -27.24 17.55 18.17
C TYR A 33 -26.07 16.76 17.57
N ARG A 34 -25.27 16.09 18.40
CA ARG A 34 -24.17 15.23 17.94
C ARG A 34 -24.67 13.95 17.25
N PHE A 35 -25.79 13.37 17.73
CA PHE A 35 -26.38 12.16 17.13
C PHE A 35 -27.33 12.45 15.96
N THR A 36 -27.91 13.65 15.87
CA THR A 36 -28.78 14.05 14.76
C THR A 36 -28.04 14.69 13.59
N ARG A 37 -26.79 15.13 13.76
CA ARG A 37 -25.94 15.48 12.64
C ARG A 37 -25.75 14.22 11.80
N LYS A 38 -26.51 14.07 10.73
CA LYS A 38 -26.13 13.16 9.66
C LYS A 38 -24.70 13.54 9.28
N PRO A 39 -23.74 12.59 9.28
CA PRO A 39 -22.41 12.89 8.81
C PRO A 39 -22.58 13.51 7.42
N GLU A 40 -22.08 14.72 7.25
CA GLU A 40 -22.04 15.38 5.96
C GLU A 40 -21.31 14.41 5.02
N VAL A 41 -22.03 13.85 4.06
CA VAL A 41 -21.43 12.90 3.09
C VAL A 41 -20.47 13.75 2.28
N PRO A 42 -19.16 13.59 2.42
CA PRO A 42 -18.23 14.39 1.66
C PRO A 42 -18.53 14.24 0.18
N SER A 43 -18.43 15.31 -0.56
CA SER A 43 -18.51 15.25 -2.01
C SER A 43 -17.49 14.24 -2.53
N PRO A 44 -17.84 13.37 -3.49
CA PRO A 44 -16.88 12.44 -4.06
C PRO A 44 -15.64 13.20 -4.54
N PRO A 45 -14.44 12.61 -4.48
CA PRO A 45 -13.25 13.23 -5.04
C PRO A 45 -13.55 13.67 -6.47
N THR A 46 -13.10 14.84 -6.84
CA THR A 46 -13.41 15.46 -8.14
C THR A 46 -12.85 14.68 -9.32
N SER A 47 -11.92 13.76 -9.08
CA SER A 47 -11.31 12.91 -10.11
C SER A 47 -11.06 11.49 -9.57
N PRO A 48 -11.24 10.45 -10.41
CA PRO A 48 -10.75 9.11 -10.09
C PRO A 48 -9.22 9.10 -9.93
N PRO A 49 -8.66 8.09 -9.24
CA PRO A 49 -7.22 7.99 -9.04
C PRO A 49 -6.48 7.92 -10.38
N SER A 50 -5.33 8.57 -10.49
CA SER A 50 -4.47 8.57 -11.68
C SER A 50 -3.75 7.23 -11.84
N ILE A 51 -4.50 6.20 -12.22
CA ILE A 51 -3.94 4.89 -12.55
C ILE A 51 -3.17 5.02 -13.87
N SER A 52 -1.84 4.95 -13.78
CA SER A 52 -0.97 5.00 -14.95
C SER A 52 -1.08 3.67 -15.71
N GLN A 53 -1.42 3.76 -16.96
CA GLN A 53 -1.34 2.61 -17.86
C GLN A 53 -0.02 2.71 -18.62
N ASP A 54 0.85 1.72 -18.45
CA ASP A 54 2.03 1.60 -19.30
C ASP A 54 1.56 1.39 -20.76
N PRO A 55 1.94 2.24 -21.72
CA PRO A 55 1.52 2.14 -23.12
C PRO A 55 1.87 0.79 -23.76
N SER A 56 2.84 0.08 -23.19
CA SER A 56 3.22 -1.25 -23.64
C SER A 56 2.24 -2.34 -23.22
N GLN A 57 1.42 -2.11 -22.19
CA GLN A 57 0.43 -3.08 -21.72
C GLN A 57 -0.73 -3.18 -22.70
N LYS A 58 -0.97 -4.41 -23.20
CA LYS A 58 -2.02 -4.68 -24.18
C LYS A 58 -3.35 -4.95 -23.50
N GLN A 59 -4.39 -4.30 -24.01
CA GLN A 59 -5.75 -4.57 -23.56
C GLN A 59 -6.28 -5.84 -24.23
N PRO A 60 -6.87 -6.80 -23.49
CA PRO A 60 -7.56 -7.93 -24.09
C PRO A 60 -8.72 -7.46 -24.98
N GLN A 61 -8.93 -8.14 -26.12
CA GLN A 61 -10.05 -7.84 -27.02
C GLN A 61 -11.40 -8.22 -26.38
N SER A 62 -11.39 -9.28 -25.57
CA SER A 62 -12.57 -9.71 -24.80
C SER A 62 -12.15 -10.20 -23.41
N ILE A 63 -13.06 -10.10 -22.45
CA ILE A 63 -12.83 -10.51 -21.05
C ILE A 63 -13.99 -11.40 -20.60
N ASP A 64 -13.66 -12.60 -20.13
CA ASP A 64 -14.60 -13.55 -19.55
C ASP A 64 -14.56 -13.47 -18.03
N PHE A 65 -15.73 -13.34 -17.42
CA PHE A 65 -15.94 -13.28 -15.96
C PHE A 65 -16.64 -14.51 -15.41
N SER A 66 -16.85 -15.55 -16.21
CA SER A 66 -17.61 -16.74 -15.78
C SER A 66 -16.99 -17.48 -14.60
N GLN A 67 -15.68 -17.32 -14.40
CA GLN A 67 -14.91 -17.95 -13.31
C GLN A 67 -14.62 -17.01 -12.15
N THR A 68 -15.12 -15.76 -12.19
CA THR A 68 -14.82 -14.77 -11.16
C THR A 68 -15.58 -15.07 -9.86
N GLU A 69 -14.85 -15.20 -8.78
CA GLU A 69 -15.43 -15.38 -7.46
C GLU A 69 -16.26 -14.16 -7.03
N ARG A 70 -17.32 -14.42 -6.26
CA ARG A 70 -18.11 -13.35 -5.66
C ARG A 70 -17.41 -12.82 -4.42
N ILE A 71 -17.35 -11.50 -4.31
CA ILE A 71 -16.86 -10.80 -3.12
C ILE A 71 -18.02 -10.01 -2.48
N GLU A 72 -17.96 -9.87 -1.17
CA GLU A 72 -18.80 -8.91 -0.46
C GLU A 72 -18.21 -7.51 -0.62
N THR A 73 -18.99 -6.62 -1.22
CA THR A 73 -18.61 -5.22 -1.36
C THR A 73 -19.29 -4.39 -0.26
N PRO A 74 -18.54 -3.66 0.57
CA PRO A 74 -19.14 -2.76 1.55
C PRO A 74 -19.89 -1.63 0.84
N ASP A 75 -20.94 -1.09 1.47
CA ASP A 75 -21.71 0.03 0.90
C ASP A 75 -20.83 1.29 0.74
N ARG A 76 -19.88 1.48 1.66
CA ARG A 76 -18.97 2.65 1.69
C ARG A 76 -17.56 2.26 2.11
N LEU A 77 -16.60 2.98 1.54
CA LEU A 77 -15.19 2.96 1.96
C LEU A 77 -14.65 4.38 2.10
N ALA A 78 -13.72 4.53 3.02
CA ALA A 78 -13.01 5.79 3.20
C ALA A 78 -11.98 6.01 2.08
N SER A 79 -11.67 7.27 1.80
CA SER A 79 -10.46 7.67 1.08
C SER A 79 -9.51 8.35 2.05
N TYR A 80 -8.22 8.30 1.75
CA TYR A 80 -7.18 8.78 2.66
C TYR A 80 -6.21 9.71 1.95
N GLN A 81 -5.66 10.67 2.72
CA GLN A 81 -4.49 11.44 2.33
C GLN A 81 -3.26 10.84 3.00
N ALA A 82 -2.25 10.50 2.21
CA ALA A 82 -0.94 10.12 2.72
C ALA A 82 -0.12 11.35 3.08
N HIS A 83 0.55 11.32 4.23
CA HIS A 83 1.47 12.37 4.66
C HIS A 83 2.90 11.83 4.62
N LYS A 84 3.77 12.58 3.94
CA LYS A 84 5.18 12.24 3.83
C LYS A 84 5.92 12.58 5.14
N TYR A 85 6.97 11.84 5.43
CA TYR A 85 7.91 12.20 6.48
C TYR A 85 8.72 13.44 6.10
N ASN A 86 8.98 14.29 7.08
CA ASN A 86 9.95 15.38 6.94
C ASN A 86 11.29 14.94 7.54
N ILE A 87 12.08 14.19 6.75
CA ILE A 87 13.36 13.64 7.19
C ILE A 87 14.43 14.74 7.15
N GLY A 88 15.02 15.04 8.32
CA GLY A 88 16.16 15.92 8.45
C GLY A 88 17.51 15.20 8.24
N ASP A 89 18.59 15.97 8.07
CA ASP A 89 19.93 15.42 7.78
C ASP A 89 20.43 14.49 8.90
N SER A 90 20.22 14.88 10.17
CA SER A 90 20.59 14.05 11.34
C SER A 90 19.76 12.76 11.41
N GLU A 91 18.48 12.83 11.10
CA GLU A 91 17.60 11.66 11.09
C GLU A 91 17.97 10.69 9.97
N ALA A 92 18.25 11.20 8.77
CA ALA A 92 18.74 10.38 7.67
C ALA A 92 20.04 9.65 8.03
N THR A 93 20.98 10.34 8.72
CA THR A 93 22.22 9.74 9.20
C THR A 93 21.97 8.67 10.26
N ASN A 94 21.05 8.91 11.20
CA ASN A 94 20.69 7.93 12.23
C ASN A 94 20.06 6.67 11.61
N ILE A 95 19.18 6.84 10.61
CA ILE A 95 18.64 5.72 9.87
C ILE A 95 19.75 4.93 9.16
N ALA A 96 20.67 5.64 8.50
CA ALA A 96 21.76 5.02 7.76
C ALA A 96 22.72 4.22 8.67
N SER A 97 22.90 4.63 9.91
CA SER A 97 23.75 3.93 10.88
C SER A 97 23.24 2.50 11.17
N VAL A 98 21.94 2.26 11.15
CA VAL A 98 21.33 0.92 11.31
C VAL A 98 21.77 -0.03 10.18
N PHE A 99 22.07 0.53 9.00
CA PHE A 99 22.55 -0.19 7.83
C PHE A 99 24.09 -0.24 7.73
N GLY A 100 24.79 0.22 8.77
CA GLY A 100 26.24 0.19 8.85
C GLY A 100 26.95 1.32 8.11
N PHE A 101 26.27 2.45 7.84
CA PHE A 101 26.92 3.65 7.32
C PHE A 101 27.34 4.54 8.50
N GLU A 102 28.65 4.69 8.71
CA GLU A 102 29.22 5.49 9.80
C GLU A 102 29.38 6.97 9.44
N ALA A 103 29.47 7.28 8.15
CA ALA A 103 29.59 8.64 7.62
C ALA A 103 28.21 9.22 7.26
N GLY A 104 28.13 10.54 7.23
CA GLY A 104 26.95 11.25 6.70
C GLY A 104 26.68 10.94 5.23
N PRO A 105 25.59 11.50 4.66
CA PRO A 105 25.22 11.22 3.27
C PRO A 105 26.31 11.64 2.30
N SER A 106 26.59 10.80 1.31
CA SER A 106 27.54 11.09 0.23
C SER A 106 26.99 12.14 -0.74
N SER A 107 25.68 12.27 -0.86
CA SER A 107 25.02 13.36 -1.56
C SER A 107 23.62 13.61 -0.99
N ILE A 108 23.18 14.87 -1.07
CA ILE A 108 21.82 15.33 -0.76
C ILE A 108 21.31 16.06 -1.99
N ASN A 109 20.24 15.54 -2.59
CA ASN A 109 19.60 16.16 -3.73
C ASN A 109 18.19 16.64 -3.36
N GLU A 110 17.77 17.78 -3.87
CA GLU A 110 16.37 18.20 -3.76
C GLU A 110 15.55 17.41 -4.76
N GLY A 111 14.59 16.63 -4.25
CA GLY A 111 13.64 15.92 -5.10
C GLY A 111 12.64 16.88 -5.74
N GLY A 112 12.19 16.58 -6.96
CA GLY A 112 11.25 17.41 -7.73
C GLY A 112 9.90 17.71 -7.06
N SER A 113 9.54 16.99 -6.01
CA SER A 113 8.34 17.22 -5.16
C SER A 113 8.65 17.97 -3.87
N GLY A 114 9.78 18.67 -3.78
CA GLY A 114 10.17 19.52 -2.65
C GLY A 114 10.77 18.79 -1.45
N GLY A 115 11.09 17.51 -1.57
CA GLY A 115 11.74 16.73 -0.53
C GLY A 115 13.20 16.43 -0.82
N LYS A 116 13.97 16.15 0.24
CA LYS A 116 15.36 15.74 0.11
C LYS A 116 15.47 14.24 -0.22
N LEU A 117 16.42 13.90 -1.09
CA LEU A 117 16.89 12.55 -1.36
C LEU A 117 18.31 12.42 -0.83
N TYR A 118 18.48 11.60 0.20
CA TYR A 118 19.76 11.31 0.80
C TYR A 118 20.36 10.05 0.16
N SER A 119 21.61 10.12 -0.26
CA SER A 119 22.35 8.95 -0.77
C SER A 119 23.54 8.67 0.12
N PHE A 120 23.71 7.40 0.46
CA PHE A 120 24.83 6.89 1.24
C PHE A 120 25.54 5.81 0.43
N THR A 121 26.85 5.84 0.40
CA THR A 121 27.65 4.89 -0.37
C THR A 121 28.86 4.45 0.44
N SER A 122 29.11 3.15 0.43
CA SER A 122 30.32 2.53 0.93
C SER A 122 30.92 1.63 -0.16
N GLN A 123 32.02 0.96 0.10
CA GLN A 123 32.65 0.05 -0.86
C GLN A 123 31.72 -1.11 -1.29
N LYS A 124 30.85 -1.57 -0.39
CA LYS A 124 30.00 -2.75 -0.62
C LYS A 124 28.51 -2.46 -0.54
N SER A 125 28.11 -1.27 -0.12
CA SER A 125 26.71 -0.95 0.12
C SER A 125 26.34 0.41 -0.43
N SER A 126 25.10 0.54 -0.85
CA SER A 126 24.47 1.82 -1.19
C SER A 126 23.10 1.91 -0.57
N MET A 127 22.71 3.09 -0.17
CA MET A 127 21.37 3.35 0.35
C MET A 127 20.86 4.71 -0.13
N THR A 128 19.57 4.78 -0.40
CA THR A 128 18.87 6.04 -0.64
C THR A 128 17.67 6.15 0.29
N ILE A 129 17.47 7.34 0.84
CA ILE A 129 16.33 7.67 1.70
C ILE A 129 15.64 8.90 1.11
N SER A 130 14.36 8.78 0.85
CA SER A 130 13.47 9.89 0.49
C SER A 130 12.39 10.08 1.57
N GLN A 131 11.48 11.01 1.39
CA GLN A 131 10.37 11.26 2.32
C GLN A 131 9.34 10.12 2.43
N TYR A 132 9.43 9.09 1.60
CA TYR A 132 8.45 7.99 1.54
C TYR A 132 9.05 6.63 1.18
N ARG A 133 10.36 6.58 0.90
CA ARG A 133 11.00 5.32 0.48
C ARG A 133 12.44 5.24 0.99
N LEU A 134 12.79 4.06 1.47
CA LEU A 134 14.16 3.63 1.74
C LEU A 134 14.51 2.49 0.79
N LEU A 135 15.66 2.58 0.16
CA LEU A 135 16.23 1.54 -0.68
C LEU A 135 17.67 1.28 -0.25
N TYR A 136 17.98 0.04 0.08
CA TYR A 136 19.31 -0.41 0.45
C TYR A 136 19.73 -1.57 -0.44
N ASN A 137 20.99 -1.54 -0.89
CA ASN A 137 21.63 -2.60 -1.63
C ASN A 137 23.00 -2.88 -1.03
N ARG A 138 23.37 -4.16 -1.00
CA ARG A 138 24.69 -4.60 -0.57
C ARG A 138 25.22 -5.70 -1.46
N THR A 139 26.51 -5.62 -1.82
CA THR A 139 27.22 -6.73 -2.43
C THR A 139 27.46 -7.79 -1.37
N PRO A 140 26.95 -9.02 -1.57
CA PRO A 140 27.05 -10.07 -0.57
C PRO A 140 28.50 -10.51 -0.35
N VAL A 141 28.78 -10.87 0.89
CA VAL A 141 30.05 -11.53 1.27
C VAL A 141 29.84 -13.05 1.14
N GLU A 142 30.81 -13.74 0.54
CA GLU A 142 30.75 -15.19 0.47
C GLU A 142 30.85 -15.80 1.87
N SER A 143 29.94 -16.72 2.17
CA SER A 143 29.88 -17.42 3.44
C SER A 143 29.33 -18.83 3.21
N ASN A 144 29.84 -19.80 3.96
CA ASN A 144 29.40 -21.18 3.91
C ASN A 144 28.22 -21.48 4.87
N ALA A 145 27.74 -20.48 5.63
CA ALA A 145 26.59 -20.66 6.49
C ALA A 145 25.32 -20.94 5.64
N ASN A 146 24.49 -21.85 6.12
CA ASN A 146 23.29 -22.27 5.42
C ASN A 146 22.14 -22.39 6.44
N LEU A 147 21.44 -21.28 6.65
CA LEU A 147 20.31 -21.19 7.55
C LEU A 147 19.06 -21.78 6.90
N SER A 148 18.13 -22.24 7.72
CA SER A 148 16.80 -22.68 7.28
C SER A 148 15.94 -21.51 6.84
N LEU A 149 14.90 -21.79 6.08
CA LEU A 149 13.95 -20.77 5.61
C LEU A 149 13.29 -20.02 6.77
N SER A 150 12.94 -20.74 7.85
CA SER A 150 12.33 -20.13 9.05
C SER A 150 13.29 -19.18 9.79
N GLU A 151 14.57 -19.52 9.86
CA GLU A 151 15.58 -18.62 10.46
C GLU A 151 15.76 -17.38 9.61
N LEU A 152 15.79 -17.49 8.27
CA LEU A 152 15.85 -16.34 7.37
C LEU A 152 14.62 -15.44 7.49
N GLU A 153 13.43 -16.04 7.63
CA GLU A 153 12.21 -15.28 7.84
C GLU A 153 12.25 -14.49 9.16
N GLU A 154 12.70 -15.14 10.24
CA GLU A 154 12.84 -14.51 11.56
C GLU A 154 13.85 -13.33 11.53
N ILE A 155 15.01 -13.53 10.88
CA ILE A 155 16.01 -12.46 10.70
C ILE A 155 15.39 -11.29 9.91
N SER A 156 14.66 -11.60 8.83
CA SER A 156 14.02 -10.58 8.01
C SER A 156 12.99 -9.77 8.79
N ARG A 157 12.15 -10.41 9.62
CA ARG A 157 11.18 -9.73 10.49
C ARG A 157 11.85 -8.85 11.53
N LYS A 158 12.84 -9.39 12.26
CA LYS A 158 13.60 -8.61 13.25
C LYS A 158 14.29 -7.41 12.63
N PHE A 159 14.83 -7.56 11.41
CA PHE A 159 15.46 -6.46 10.70
C PHE A 159 14.43 -5.37 10.35
N ILE A 160 13.26 -5.73 9.85
CA ILE A 160 12.18 -4.78 9.55
C ILE A 160 11.76 -4.05 10.82
N GLU A 161 11.53 -4.76 11.92
CA GLU A 161 11.11 -4.20 13.21
C GLU A 161 12.18 -3.26 13.82
N SER A 162 13.45 -3.52 13.56
CA SER A 162 14.56 -2.67 14.01
C SER A 162 14.80 -1.45 13.12
N THR A 163 14.23 -1.45 11.90
CA THR A 163 14.44 -0.35 10.95
C THR A 163 13.61 0.86 11.35
N PRO A 164 14.22 2.03 11.61
CA PRO A 164 13.48 3.27 11.83
C PRO A 164 12.60 3.58 10.61
N LEU A 165 11.51 4.31 10.79
CA LEU A 165 10.50 4.63 9.76
C LEU A 165 9.57 3.48 9.36
N VAL A 166 9.92 2.23 9.64
CA VAL A 166 8.95 1.15 9.51
C VAL A 166 8.04 1.19 10.75
N GLU A 167 6.78 1.42 10.52
CA GLU A 167 5.78 1.51 11.59
C GLU A 167 5.75 0.21 12.40
N LYS A 168 6.13 0.28 13.68
CA LYS A 168 6.29 -0.89 14.58
C LYS A 168 5.00 -1.70 14.80
N ASN A 169 3.85 -1.13 14.49
CA ASN A 169 2.53 -1.71 14.78
C ASN A 169 1.75 -2.13 13.51
N LEU A 170 2.40 -2.14 12.36
CA LEU A 170 1.74 -2.61 11.16
C LEU A 170 1.79 -4.13 11.10
N PRO A 171 0.65 -4.79 10.96
CA PRO A 171 0.66 -6.18 10.56
C PRO A 171 1.24 -6.24 9.14
N LEU A 172 2.53 -6.50 9.06
CA LEU A 172 3.17 -6.87 7.81
C LEU A 172 2.65 -8.26 7.46
N ASN A 173 1.71 -8.33 6.56
CA ASN A 173 1.24 -9.60 6.03
C ASN A 173 2.30 -10.08 5.04
N GLN A 174 2.95 -11.19 5.38
CA GLN A 174 3.84 -11.86 4.45
C GLN A 174 3.02 -12.39 3.29
N GLN A 175 3.28 -11.88 2.08
CA GLN A 175 2.49 -12.28 0.91
C GLN A 175 3.22 -13.25 0.00
N LYS A 176 4.52 -13.09 -0.18
CA LYS A 176 5.28 -13.90 -1.13
C LYS A 176 6.69 -14.17 -0.64
N ILE A 177 7.13 -15.40 -0.83
CA ILE A 177 8.54 -15.79 -0.75
C ILE A 177 8.98 -16.15 -2.17
N LYS A 178 10.08 -15.52 -2.62
CA LYS A 178 10.75 -15.91 -3.87
C LYS A 178 12.13 -16.45 -3.53
N PHE A 179 12.51 -17.50 -4.20
CA PHE A 179 13.86 -18.05 -4.11
C PHE A 179 14.70 -17.54 -5.29
N LEU A 180 15.93 -17.14 -5.01
CA LEU A 180 16.81 -16.50 -5.96
C LEU A 180 18.13 -17.26 -6.03
N THR A 181 18.65 -17.49 -7.25
CA THR A 181 19.97 -18.05 -7.48
C THR A 181 20.82 -17.09 -8.28
N LYS A 182 22.15 -17.28 -8.28
CA LYS A 182 23.07 -16.49 -9.12
C LYS A 182 23.11 -17.08 -10.53
N ALA A 183 22.77 -16.27 -11.52
CA ALA A 183 23.08 -16.61 -12.92
C ALA A 183 24.59 -16.51 -13.19
N THR A 184 25.06 -17.05 -14.30
CA THR A 184 26.46 -16.96 -14.75
C THR A 184 26.96 -15.51 -14.90
N THR A 185 26.04 -14.57 -15.13
CA THR A 185 26.32 -13.13 -15.18
C THR A 185 26.48 -12.48 -13.80
N GLY A 186 26.26 -13.22 -12.71
CA GLY A 186 26.22 -12.70 -11.34
C GLY A 186 24.90 -12.06 -10.94
N LYS A 187 23.94 -11.89 -11.86
CA LYS A 187 22.59 -11.42 -11.53
C LYS A 187 21.80 -12.47 -10.75
N LEU A 188 20.94 -12.01 -9.86
CA LEU A 188 19.98 -12.88 -9.16
C LEU A 188 18.78 -13.14 -10.08
N VAL A 189 18.48 -14.42 -10.26
CA VAL A 189 17.33 -14.91 -11.04
C VAL A 189 16.52 -15.86 -10.19
N SER A 190 15.27 -16.13 -10.56
CA SER A 190 14.40 -17.05 -9.81
C SER A 190 14.99 -18.44 -9.73
N ALA A 191 14.91 -19.05 -8.55
CA ALA A 191 15.22 -20.45 -8.30
C ALA A 191 13.94 -21.26 -8.11
N SER A 192 13.95 -22.52 -8.54
CA SER A 192 12.79 -23.40 -8.46
C SER A 192 12.45 -23.85 -7.03
N SER A 193 13.45 -23.88 -6.14
CA SER A 193 13.29 -24.31 -4.75
C SER A 193 14.29 -23.61 -3.83
N PHE A 194 14.03 -23.68 -2.52
CA PHE A 194 14.94 -23.13 -1.51
C PHE A 194 16.29 -23.85 -1.51
N GLU A 195 16.34 -25.17 -1.76
CA GLU A 195 17.58 -25.93 -1.79
C GLU A 195 18.56 -25.37 -2.82
N ASN A 196 18.06 -24.98 -3.98
CA ASN A 196 18.84 -24.44 -5.09
C ASN A 196 19.04 -22.92 -5.01
N ALA A 197 18.46 -22.27 -3.99
CA ALA A 197 18.55 -20.84 -3.85
C ALA A 197 19.91 -20.39 -3.27
N TYR A 198 20.34 -19.24 -3.70
CA TYR A 198 21.42 -18.45 -3.08
C TYR A 198 20.88 -17.50 -2.01
N ALA A 199 19.68 -16.95 -2.26
CA ALA A 199 18.99 -16.02 -1.39
C ALA A 199 17.48 -16.25 -1.40
N ALA A 200 16.81 -15.79 -0.35
CA ALA A 200 15.35 -15.67 -0.30
C ALA A 200 14.94 -14.20 -0.32
N GLU A 201 13.87 -13.91 -1.01
CA GLU A 201 13.21 -12.60 -1.01
C GLU A 201 11.88 -12.73 -0.29
N PHE A 202 11.73 -12.00 0.81
CA PHE A 202 10.50 -11.90 1.58
C PHE A 202 9.82 -10.58 1.26
N SER A 203 8.58 -10.66 0.83
CA SER A 203 7.75 -9.51 0.50
C SER A 203 6.62 -9.36 1.49
N PHE A 204 6.39 -8.14 1.94
CA PHE A 204 5.39 -7.81 2.93
C PHE A 204 4.53 -6.67 2.41
N ASP A 205 3.22 -6.83 2.52
CA ASP A 205 2.27 -5.77 2.18
C ASP A 205 1.69 -5.12 3.43
N LYS A 206 1.24 -3.90 3.25
CA LYS A 206 0.52 -3.13 4.25
C LYS A 206 -0.95 -3.10 3.90
N ASN A 207 -1.78 -3.25 4.91
CA ASN A 207 -3.20 -3.01 4.80
C ASN A 207 -3.56 -1.62 5.35
N LEU A 208 -4.46 -0.95 4.67
CA LEU A 208 -5.13 0.26 5.13
C LEU A 208 -6.59 -0.09 5.38
N SER A 209 -7.07 0.06 6.61
CA SER A 209 -8.44 -0.35 6.99
C SER A 209 -8.80 -1.78 6.53
N SER A 210 -7.91 -2.74 6.76
CA SER A 210 -8.03 -4.16 6.38
C SER A 210 -7.89 -4.50 4.89
N LEU A 211 -7.84 -3.52 3.98
CA LEU A 211 -7.63 -3.75 2.55
C LEU A 211 -6.16 -3.51 2.16
N PRO A 212 -5.62 -4.31 1.21
CA PRO A 212 -4.24 -4.16 0.75
C PRO A 212 -4.05 -2.85 -0.02
N ILE A 213 -2.82 -2.33 0.00
CA ILE A 213 -2.42 -1.16 -0.78
C ILE A 213 -1.70 -1.61 -2.04
N PHE A 214 -2.21 -1.22 -3.20
CA PHE A 214 -1.58 -1.42 -4.51
C PHE A 214 -1.05 -0.11 -5.09
N THR A 215 -0.08 -0.24 -6.00
CA THR A 215 0.47 0.88 -6.78
C THR A 215 0.25 0.61 -8.27
N ASN A 216 0.77 1.45 -9.15
CA ASN A 216 0.74 1.22 -10.60
C ASN A 216 1.42 -0.10 -11.03
N SER A 217 2.26 -0.68 -10.17
CA SER A 217 2.86 -2.01 -10.39
C SER A 217 2.30 -3.00 -9.37
N PRO A 218 1.43 -3.94 -9.78
CA PRO A 218 0.78 -4.90 -8.87
C PRO A 218 1.74 -5.81 -8.10
N ASP A 219 2.92 -6.05 -8.68
CA ASP A 219 3.96 -6.90 -8.06
C ASP A 219 4.86 -6.14 -7.07
N THR A 220 4.70 -4.81 -6.97
CA THR A 220 5.45 -3.99 -6.03
C THR A 220 4.85 -4.10 -4.65
N THR A 221 5.57 -4.73 -3.74
CA THR A 221 5.20 -4.86 -2.34
C THR A 221 5.60 -3.62 -1.53
N TYR A 222 4.97 -3.46 -0.36
CA TYR A 222 5.23 -2.33 0.52
C TYR A 222 6.64 -2.38 1.13
N THR A 223 7.05 -3.57 1.57
CA THR A 223 8.40 -3.83 2.08
C THR A 223 8.94 -5.11 1.48
N THR A 224 10.20 -5.10 1.05
CA THR A 224 10.91 -6.26 0.51
C THR A 224 12.25 -6.40 1.20
N VAL A 225 12.54 -7.59 1.68
CA VAL A 225 13.85 -7.98 2.23
C VAL A 225 14.41 -9.11 1.40
N ARG A 226 15.65 -8.96 0.93
CA ARG A 226 16.38 -10.04 0.26
C ARG A 226 17.55 -10.44 1.11
N ILE A 227 17.62 -11.71 1.49
CA ILE A 227 18.57 -12.25 2.45
C ILE A 227 19.26 -13.49 1.86
N THR A 228 20.58 -13.58 1.97
CA THR A 228 21.33 -14.77 1.55
C THR A 228 21.07 -15.95 2.48
N LYS A 229 21.37 -17.16 2.06
CA LYS A 229 21.31 -18.34 2.96
C LYS A 229 22.22 -18.23 4.18
N SER A 230 23.22 -17.37 4.14
CA SER A 230 24.07 -17.07 5.31
C SER A 230 23.48 -16.06 6.29
N GLY A 231 22.29 -15.52 6.01
CA GLY A 231 21.64 -14.54 6.88
C GLY A 231 22.05 -13.09 6.62
N GLU A 232 22.78 -12.80 5.54
CA GLU A 232 23.18 -11.44 5.19
C GLU A 232 22.08 -10.75 4.38
N ILE A 233 21.61 -9.58 4.82
CA ILE A 233 20.64 -8.76 4.09
C ILE A 233 21.36 -8.02 2.97
N ILE A 234 20.97 -8.34 1.73
CA ILE A 234 21.59 -7.80 0.52
C ILE A 234 20.72 -6.79 -0.23
N TYR A 235 19.45 -6.74 0.11
CA TYR A 235 18.49 -5.78 -0.42
C TYR A 235 17.40 -5.50 0.59
N PHE A 236 17.07 -4.25 0.73
CA PHE A 236 15.89 -3.81 1.48
C PHE A 236 15.24 -2.65 0.76
N SER A 237 13.94 -2.73 0.57
CA SER A 237 13.13 -1.64 0.08
C SER A 237 11.91 -1.53 0.95
N SER A 238 11.62 -0.35 1.47
CA SER A 238 10.40 -0.11 2.22
C SER A 238 9.82 1.24 1.86
N ARG A 239 8.50 1.29 1.75
CA ARG A 239 7.73 2.54 1.71
C ARG A 239 7.27 2.85 3.11
N PHE A 240 7.15 4.14 3.43
CA PHE A 240 6.70 4.60 4.72
C PHE A 240 5.99 5.95 4.59
N PHE A 241 5.09 6.21 5.51
CA PHE A 241 4.33 7.45 5.59
C PHE A 241 4.21 7.84 7.06
N GLU A 242 4.20 9.14 7.33
CA GLU A 242 4.02 9.65 8.69
C GLU A 242 2.66 9.22 9.24
N LYS A 243 1.61 9.40 8.43
CA LYS A 243 0.25 8.98 8.74
C LYS A 243 -0.62 8.95 7.50
N PHE A 244 -1.78 8.31 7.64
CA PHE A 244 -2.90 8.38 6.71
C PHE A 244 -4.05 9.10 7.39
N THR A 245 -4.58 10.16 6.78
CA THR A 245 -5.73 10.91 7.30
C THR A 245 -6.94 10.60 6.44
N GLU A 246 -8.03 10.13 7.05
CA GLU A 246 -9.29 9.95 6.35
C GLU A 246 -9.83 11.31 5.88
N ILE A 247 -10.16 11.39 4.59
CA ILE A 247 -10.69 12.60 3.96
C ILE A 247 -12.17 12.51 3.64
N GLY A 248 -12.76 11.31 3.68
CA GLY A 248 -14.17 11.11 3.48
C GLY A 248 -14.56 9.67 3.29
N LEU A 249 -15.86 9.40 3.43
CA LEU A 249 -16.50 8.09 3.30
C LEU A 249 -17.41 8.08 2.07
N TYR A 250 -17.09 7.26 1.07
CA TYR A 250 -17.70 7.29 -0.25
C TYR A 250 -18.47 6.01 -0.56
N LYS A 251 -19.56 6.14 -1.31
CA LYS A 251 -20.33 5.01 -1.83
C LYS A 251 -19.50 4.21 -2.82
N ILE A 252 -19.53 2.87 -2.70
CA ILE A 252 -18.76 1.95 -3.54
C ILE A 252 -19.70 1.28 -4.55
N LYS A 253 -19.17 1.05 -5.75
CA LYS A 253 -19.83 0.23 -6.78
C LYS A 253 -20.00 -1.20 -6.28
N SER A 254 -21.08 -1.84 -6.69
CA SER A 254 -21.20 -3.29 -6.53
C SER A 254 -20.26 -4.02 -7.49
N GLN A 255 -20.00 -5.30 -7.21
CA GLN A 255 -19.24 -6.16 -8.12
C GLN A 255 -19.86 -6.18 -9.53
N GLN A 256 -21.18 -6.23 -9.64
CA GLN A 256 -21.86 -6.25 -10.94
C GLN A 256 -21.61 -4.96 -11.72
N GLU A 257 -21.74 -3.78 -11.09
CA GLU A 257 -21.43 -2.49 -11.72
C GLU A 257 -19.98 -2.43 -12.18
N ALA A 258 -19.05 -2.94 -11.36
CA ALA A 258 -17.63 -2.97 -11.71
C ALA A 258 -17.34 -3.87 -12.93
N VAL A 259 -17.98 -5.05 -13.00
CA VAL A 259 -17.85 -5.96 -14.15
C VAL A 259 -18.42 -5.32 -15.42
N GLU A 260 -19.57 -4.65 -15.33
CA GLU A 260 -20.17 -3.95 -16.47
C GLU A 260 -19.29 -2.82 -16.99
N GLU A 261 -18.66 -2.05 -16.11
CA GLU A 261 -17.72 -0.99 -16.49
C GLU A 261 -16.46 -1.57 -17.17
N ILE A 262 -15.91 -2.68 -16.67
CA ILE A 262 -14.78 -3.34 -17.35
C ILE A 262 -15.17 -3.84 -18.74
N LYS A 263 -16.36 -4.44 -18.90
CA LYS A 263 -16.90 -4.85 -20.21
C LYS A 263 -17.09 -3.67 -21.15
N ALA A 264 -17.38 -2.50 -20.61
CA ALA A 264 -17.47 -1.23 -21.37
C ALA A 264 -16.10 -0.58 -21.64
N GLY A 265 -14.99 -1.23 -21.28
CA GLY A 265 -13.62 -0.75 -21.55
C GLY A 265 -13.14 0.34 -20.60
N GLN A 266 -13.76 0.53 -19.44
CA GLN A 266 -13.38 1.61 -18.49
C GLN A 266 -12.25 1.23 -17.54
N GLY A 267 -11.87 -0.05 -17.46
CA GLY A 267 -10.75 -0.50 -16.64
C GLY A 267 -9.39 -0.13 -17.22
N LYS A 268 -8.38 -0.02 -16.36
CA LYS A 268 -6.98 0.19 -16.74
C LYS A 268 -6.20 -1.11 -16.60
N VAL A 269 -5.68 -1.63 -17.69
CA VAL A 269 -4.75 -2.77 -17.66
C VAL A 269 -3.41 -2.27 -17.13
N VAL A 270 -3.03 -2.73 -15.95
CA VAL A 270 -1.78 -2.31 -15.29
C VAL A 270 -0.68 -3.34 -15.46
N GLN A 271 -1.04 -4.57 -15.80
CA GLN A 271 -0.07 -5.63 -16.08
C GLN A 271 -0.63 -6.64 -17.07
N THR A 272 0.18 -6.96 -18.07
CA THR A 272 0.07 -8.18 -18.90
C THR A 272 1.45 -8.80 -18.96
N GLN A 273 1.59 -10.05 -18.56
CA GLN A 273 2.87 -10.69 -18.40
C GLN A 273 2.79 -12.16 -18.84
N ILE A 274 3.69 -12.59 -19.72
CA ILE A 274 3.84 -13.99 -20.07
C ILE A 274 4.54 -14.71 -18.92
N LEU A 275 4.05 -15.87 -18.56
CA LEU A 275 4.58 -16.72 -17.50
C LEU A 275 5.33 -17.91 -18.12
N ASP A 276 6.39 -18.37 -17.45
CA ASP A 276 7.04 -19.63 -17.77
C ASP A 276 6.18 -20.84 -17.35
N GLU A 277 6.65 -22.04 -17.61
CA GLU A 277 5.96 -23.29 -17.25
C GLU A 277 5.72 -23.41 -15.73
N ASN A 278 6.50 -22.71 -14.91
CA ASN A 278 6.36 -22.68 -13.45
C ASN A 278 5.52 -21.51 -12.95
N SER A 279 4.78 -20.83 -13.84
CA SER A 279 3.99 -19.61 -13.53
C SER A 279 4.82 -18.44 -12.98
N GLN A 280 6.11 -18.41 -13.33
CA GLN A 280 6.99 -17.28 -13.01
C GLN A 280 7.09 -16.34 -14.20
N ALA A 281 7.27 -15.05 -13.90
CA ALA A 281 7.48 -14.06 -14.94
C ALA A 281 8.77 -14.34 -15.72
N LEU A 282 8.68 -14.41 -17.03
CA LEU A 282 9.86 -14.48 -17.86
C LEU A 282 10.66 -13.20 -17.75
N GLU A 283 11.92 -13.28 -17.33
CA GLU A 283 12.81 -12.11 -17.17
C GLU A 283 13.32 -11.53 -18.50
N LEU A 284 12.86 -12.03 -19.64
CA LEU A 284 13.29 -11.57 -20.95
C LEU A 284 12.60 -10.27 -21.34
N PHE A 285 13.30 -9.42 -22.09
CA PHE A 285 12.87 -8.10 -22.59
C PHE A 285 11.58 -8.10 -23.44
N ARG A 286 10.91 -9.24 -23.64
CA ARG A 286 9.67 -9.43 -24.39
C ARG A 286 8.59 -10.13 -23.57
N ASN A 287 8.37 -9.71 -22.34
CA ASN A 287 7.35 -10.33 -21.47
C ASN A 287 5.93 -9.87 -21.79
N GLN A 288 5.75 -9.06 -22.83
CA GLN A 288 4.45 -8.51 -23.17
C GLN A 288 3.93 -9.17 -24.42
N PRO A 289 2.71 -9.73 -24.36
CA PRO A 289 2.10 -10.38 -25.51
C PRO A 289 1.79 -9.35 -26.61
N GLU A 290 2.00 -9.71 -27.86
CA GLU A 290 1.66 -8.84 -28.99
C GLU A 290 0.14 -8.65 -29.12
N ASN A 291 -0.64 -9.69 -28.84
CA ASN A 291 -2.10 -9.67 -28.95
C ASN A 291 -2.74 -10.62 -27.94
N ILE A 292 -3.72 -10.12 -27.19
CA ILE A 292 -4.53 -10.91 -26.25
C ILE A 292 -5.97 -10.93 -26.77
N GLN A 293 -6.42 -12.06 -27.29
CA GLN A 293 -7.78 -12.19 -27.80
C GLN A 293 -8.79 -12.30 -26.66
N LEU A 294 -8.49 -13.15 -25.68
CA LEU A 294 -9.37 -13.41 -24.54
C LEU A 294 -8.56 -13.46 -23.24
N ALA A 295 -9.04 -12.76 -22.23
CA ALA A 295 -8.60 -12.91 -20.85
C ALA A 295 -9.73 -13.48 -19.98
N THR A 296 -9.43 -14.43 -19.12
CA THR A 296 -10.37 -15.01 -18.15
C THR A 296 -10.02 -14.48 -16.77
N ILE A 297 -10.93 -13.71 -16.16
CA ILE A 297 -10.79 -13.21 -14.80
C ILE A 297 -11.23 -14.28 -13.82
N THR A 298 -10.34 -14.63 -12.90
CA THR A 298 -10.60 -15.64 -11.87
C THR A 298 -10.72 -15.05 -10.47
N LYS A 299 -10.07 -13.92 -10.24
CA LYS A 299 -10.04 -13.26 -8.93
C LYS A 299 -10.46 -11.81 -9.02
N LEU A 300 -11.22 -11.36 -8.04
CA LEU A 300 -11.62 -9.99 -7.83
C LEU A 300 -11.38 -9.63 -6.37
N ASP A 301 -10.68 -8.53 -6.13
CA ASP A 301 -10.44 -8.00 -4.80
C ASP A 301 -10.80 -6.51 -4.73
N LEU A 302 -11.04 -6.04 -3.50
CA LEU A 302 -11.02 -4.62 -3.17
C LEU A 302 -9.65 -4.27 -2.57
N ALA A 303 -9.11 -3.13 -2.96
CA ALA A 303 -7.82 -2.64 -2.49
C ALA A 303 -7.82 -1.11 -2.43
N TYR A 304 -6.79 -0.54 -1.83
CA TYR A 304 -6.48 0.88 -1.94
C TYR A 304 -5.41 1.12 -2.99
N PHE A 305 -5.60 2.12 -3.82
CA PHE A 305 -4.60 2.55 -4.79
C PHE A 305 -3.77 3.69 -4.23
N LEU A 306 -2.46 3.49 -4.14
CA LEU A 306 -1.47 4.50 -3.77
C LEU A 306 -0.93 5.13 -5.05
N PRO A 307 -1.29 6.38 -5.38
CA PRO A 307 -0.80 7.07 -6.56
C PRO A 307 0.69 7.41 -6.43
N ASP A 308 1.37 7.61 -7.57
CA ASP A 308 2.76 8.04 -7.58
C ASP A 308 2.90 9.52 -7.12
N ASP A 309 1.89 10.34 -7.42
CA ASP A 309 1.77 11.68 -6.83
C ASP A 309 0.99 11.62 -5.52
N PHE A 310 1.69 11.81 -4.41
CA PHE A 310 1.10 11.78 -3.06
C PHE A 310 0.24 13.02 -2.72
N ALA A 311 0.12 13.99 -3.63
CA ALA A 311 -0.90 15.02 -3.54
C ALA A 311 -2.30 14.46 -3.84
N GLU A 312 -2.37 13.39 -4.62
CA GLU A 312 -3.62 12.69 -4.88
C GLU A 312 -4.05 11.82 -3.70
N PRO A 313 -5.36 11.71 -3.44
CA PRO A 313 -5.87 10.84 -2.39
C PRO A 313 -5.70 9.35 -2.74
N ILE A 314 -5.45 8.55 -1.70
CA ILE A 314 -5.52 7.09 -1.76
C ILE A 314 -7.00 6.72 -1.81
N GLN A 315 -7.41 6.07 -2.89
CA GLN A 315 -8.80 5.71 -3.13
C GLN A 315 -8.98 4.20 -3.27
N PRO A 316 -10.17 3.68 -2.90
CA PRO A 316 -10.48 2.28 -3.13
C PRO A 316 -10.61 1.98 -4.64
N ILE A 317 -10.09 0.83 -5.02
CA ILE A 317 -10.15 0.27 -6.37
C ILE A 317 -10.62 -1.18 -6.32
N PHE A 318 -11.21 -1.65 -7.41
CA PHE A 318 -11.30 -3.07 -7.72
C PHE A 318 -10.06 -3.51 -8.45
N VAL A 319 -9.56 -4.69 -8.07
CA VAL A 319 -8.41 -5.37 -8.69
C VAL A 319 -8.93 -6.66 -9.30
N PHE A 320 -8.92 -6.74 -10.62
CA PHE A 320 -9.28 -7.92 -11.38
C PHE A 320 -8.00 -8.63 -11.80
N GLU A 321 -7.85 -9.89 -11.38
CA GLU A 321 -6.74 -10.73 -11.78
C GLU A 321 -7.25 -11.93 -12.59
N GLY A 322 -6.50 -12.27 -13.62
CA GLY A 322 -6.85 -13.38 -14.48
C GLY A 322 -5.67 -13.87 -15.30
N SER A 323 -5.98 -14.78 -16.18
CA SER A 323 -5.03 -15.37 -17.14
C SER A 323 -5.48 -15.13 -18.56
N PHE A 324 -4.52 -15.20 -19.48
CA PHE A 324 -4.80 -15.20 -20.90
C PHE A 324 -3.94 -16.24 -21.61
N GLN A 325 -4.36 -16.60 -22.84
CA GLN A 325 -3.57 -17.36 -23.77
C GLN A 325 -3.29 -16.48 -25.00
N SER A 326 -2.04 -16.38 -25.42
CA SER A 326 -1.61 -15.71 -26.64
C SER A 326 -0.75 -16.63 -27.49
N ALA A 327 -0.36 -16.18 -28.67
CA ALA A 327 0.62 -16.90 -29.51
C ALA A 327 1.98 -17.04 -28.81
N ASP A 328 2.32 -16.09 -27.94
CA ASP A 328 3.58 -16.04 -27.20
C ASP A 328 3.58 -16.92 -25.94
N GLY A 329 2.43 -17.46 -25.53
CA GLY A 329 2.28 -18.31 -24.36
C GLY A 329 1.11 -17.94 -23.46
N LYS A 330 1.09 -18.59 -22.28
CA LYS A 330 0.16 -18.27 -21.21
C LYS A 330 0.65 -17.07 -20.43
N GLY A 331 -0.27 -16.26 -19.93
CA GLY A 331 0.10 -15.08 -19.15
C GLY A 331 -0.92 -14.70 -18.09
N ARG A 332 -0.53 -13.71 -17.27
CA ARG A 332 -1.34 -13.06 -16.25
C ARG A 332 -1.75 -11.67 -16.71
N VAL A 333 -2.98 -11.30 -16.41
CA VAL A 333 -3.51 -9.94 -16.61
C VAL A 333 -4.00 -9.39 -15.28
N VAL A 334 -3.71 -8.10 -15.05
CA VAL A 334 -4.24 -7.35 -13.90
C VAL A 334 -4.87 -6.06 -14.41
N ILE A 335 -6.11 -5.82 -13.99
CA ILE A 335 -6.90 -4.64 -14.38
C ILE A 335 -7.37 -3.92 -13.12
N TYR A 336 -7.19 -2.61 -13.08
CA TYR A 336 -7.70 -1.76 -11.99
C TYR A 336 -8.91 -0.97 -12.46
N LEU A 337 -9.88 -0.83 -11.57
CA LEU A 337 -11.06 0.01 -11.77
C LEU A 337 -11.33 0.84 -10.51
N PRO A 338 -11.50 2.17 -10.59
CA PRO A 338 -11.91 2.99 -9.45
C PRO A 338 -13.23 2.48 -8.85
N ALA A 339 -13.24 2.24 -7.53
CA ALA A 339 -14.38 1.63 -6.85
C ALA A 339 -15.45 2.65 -6.44
N ILE A 340 -15.11 3.93 -6.28
CA ILE A 340 -16.04 4.98 -5.85
C ILE A 340 -17.08 5.24 -6.95
N LYS A 341 -18.38 5.25 -6.56
CA LYS A 341 -19.45 5.69 -7.45
C LYS A 341 -19.32 7.18 -7.74
N GLN A 342 -19.23 7.52 -9.03
CA GLN A 342 -19.34 8.92 -9.44
C GLN A 342 -20.82 9.34 -9.38
N THR A 343 -21.11 10.39 -8.65
CA THR A 343 -22.42 11.05 -8.75
C THR A 343 -22.49 11.81 -10.07
N LYS A 344 -23.44 11.41 -10.92
CA LYS A 344 -23.76 12.13 -12.15
C LYS A 344 -24.40 13.47 -11.84
#